data_2218ca0c09dd94d70a98c22027179005
#
_entry.id   2218ca0c09dd94d70a98c22027179005
#
_cell.length_a   1.000
_cell.length_b   1.000
_cell.length_c   1.000
_cell.angle_alpha   90.00
_cell.angle_beta   90.00
_cell.angle_gamma   90.00
#
_symmetry.space_group_name_H-M   'P 1'
#
loop_
_entity.id
_entity.type
_entity.pdbx_description
1 polymer ?
#
loop_
_entity_poly.entity_id
_entity_poly.type
_entity_poly.pdbx_seq_one_letter_code
_entity_poly.pdbx_strand_id
1 'polypeptide(L)'
;MTGIAIIGGGPSGLSAAVYTARADRRTLVFDDGGGTTRDVDVMENVYGFPDGVTGPELVDLGREHARKYGAEIVEEEVVRIERDGDQFVVATTGSEYDVEGVILASGADYERPAIADVESYEGQGVSYCVECDAFFYRDRRVAVVGDGNYAATEALMLLDYTDDVQILTNGSELDVDDHLADRIEAEGIPVRTDRLDRLAGEESLSAVHTRDGDRIAVDGLVVALGTAGGTDLAEMLGVPVDGDSIVTDCDQSTAVERVYAAGDVTGGHQQISTSVGEGSRAAINLLEELRGADYVDYKKIEA
;
A
#
# COMPACT_ATOMS: atom_id res chain seq x y z
N MET A 1 22.94 8.94 -3.58
CA MET A 1 21.83 9.79 -4.01
C MET A 1 20.59 9.08 -3.51
N THR A 2 19.79 9.77 -2.74
CA THR A 2 18.47 9.34 -2.32
C THR A 2 17.60 9.13 -3.57
N GLY A 3 16.72 8.14 -3.53
CA GLY A 3 15.93 7.74 -4.68
C GLY A 3 14.49 8.22 -4.61
N ILE A 4 13.68 7.81 -5.57
CA ILE A 4 12.22 7.95 -5.57
C ILE A 4 11.64 6.54 -5.42
N ALA A 5 10.74 6.37 -4.45
CA ALA A 5 9.95 5.16 -4.28
C ALA A 5 8.66 5.26 -5.08
N ILE A 6 8.33 4.21 -5.80
CA ILE A 6 7.06 4.04 -6.50
C ILE A 6 6.44 2.75 -5.97
N ILE A 7 5.29 2.87 -5.33
CA ILE A 7 4.60 1.75 -4.69
C ILE A 7 3.54 1.22 -5.65
N GLY A 8 3.78 0.05 -6.20
CA GLY A 8 2.95 -0.61 -7.21
C GLY A 8 3.60 -0.64 -8.59
N GLY A 9 3.70 -1.85 -9.16
CA GLY A 9 4.25 -2.15 -10.49
C GLY A 9 3.19 -2.30 -11.57
N GLY A 10 2.04 -1.65 -11.40
CA GLY A 10 0.98 -1.56 -12.41
C GLY A 10 1.25 -0.47 -13.46
N PRO A 11 0.30 -0.22 -14.37
CA PRO A 11 0.45 0.75 -15.47
C PRO A 11 0.81 2.15 -15.01
N SER A 12 0.23 2.61 -13.90
CA SER A 12 0.51 3.92 -13.31
C SER A 12 1.96 4.00 -12.79
N GLY A 13 2.36 3.06 -11.92
CA GLY A 13 3.69 3.07 -11.33
C GLY A 13 4.81 2.84 -12.35
N LEU A 14 4.63 1.93 -13.31
CA LEU A 14 5.61 1.71 -14.38
C LEU A 14 5.73 2.91 -15.31
N SER A 15 4.61 3.61 -15.59
CA SER A 15 4.65 4.88 -16.32
C SER A 15 5.46 5.92 -15.55
N ALA A 16 5.21 6.08 -14.25
CA ALA A 16 5.99 6.98 -13.40
C ALA A 16 7.48 6.62 -13.39
N ALA A 17 7.79 5.32 -13.27
CA ALA A 17 9.18 4.82 -13.24
C ALA A 17 9.97 5.16 -14.50
N VAL A 18 9.34 5.11 -15.67
CA VAL A 18 9.98 5.52 -16.93
C VAL A 18 10.43 6.98 -16.88
N TYR A 19 9.60 7.90 -16.35
CA TYR A 19 9.95 9.32 -16.28
C TYR A 19 10.99 9.62 -15.22
N THR A 20 10.88 9.04 -14.04
CA THR A 20 11.83 9.27 -12.94
C THR A 20 13.22 8.71 -13.28
N ALA A 21 13.30 7.51 -13.82
CA ALA A 21 14.56 6.88 -14.23
C ALA A 21 15.22 7.63 -15.41
N ARG A 22 14.45 8.07 -16.42
CA ARG A 22 14.97 8.89 -17.52
C ARG A 22 15.51 10.25 -17.08
N ALA A 23 15.06 10.73 -15.93
CA ALA A 23 15.54 11.95 -15.32
C ALA A 23 16.82 11.78 -14.48
N ASP A 24 17.51 10.64 -14.61
CA ASP A 24 18.69 10.25 -13.84
C ASP A 24 18.46 10.22 -12.33
N ARG A 25 17.21 9.89 -11.89
CA ARG A 25 16.92 9.64 -10.49
C ARG A 25 17.00 8.14 -10.22
N ARG A 26 17.59 7.77 -9.08
CA ARG A 26 17.46 6.40 -8.58
C ARG A 26 15.98 6.15 -8.40
N THR A 27 15.43 5.14 -9.07
CA THR A 27 14.01 4.82 -9.07
C THR A 27 13.84 3.39 -8.58
N LEU A 28 13.08 3.23 -7.50
CA LEU A 28 12.72 1.95 -6.90
C LEU A 28 11.22 1.74 -7.12
N VAL A 29 10.85 0.69 -7.81
CA VAL A 29 9.45 0.27 -7.97
C VAL A 29 9.25 -0.96 -7.10
N PHE A 30 8.40 -0.83 -6.10
CA PHE A 30 8.02 -1.93 -5.21
C PHE A 30 6.79 -2.61 -5.77
N ASP A 31 6.90 -3.91 -6.07
CA ASP A 31 5.85 -4.69 -6.74
C ASP A 31 5.95 -6.15 -6.31
N ASP A 32 5.03 -6.61 -5.51
CA ASP A 32 4.93 -7.99 -5.02
C ASP A 32 4.48 -9.00 -6.10
N GLY A 33 4.16 -8.52 -7.30
CA GLY A 33 3.78 -9.35 -8.46
C GLY A 33 2.27 -9.50 -8.65
N GLY A 34 1.45 -8.94 -7.78
CA GLY A 34 -0.01 -8.92 -7.87
C GLY A 34 -0.56 -7.84 -8.82
N GLY A 35 -1.81 -7.48 -8.60
CA GLY A 35 -2.50 -6.37 -9.25
C GLY A 35 -3.47 -6.76 -10.36
N THR A 36 -4.61 -6.05 -10.39
CA THR A 36 -5.78 -6.33 -11.25
C THR A 36 -5.46 -6.35 -12.75
N THR A 37 -4.47 -5.59 -13.21
CA THR A 37 -4.08 -5.58 -14.62
C THR A 37 -3.58 -6.95 -15.09
N ARG A 38 -2.89 -7.72 -14.24
CA ARG A 38 -2.36 -9.04 -14.59
C ARG A 38 -3.45 -10.09 -14.81
N ASP A 39 -4.64 -9.88 -14.26
CA ASP A 39 -5.78 -10.81 -14.36
C ASP A 39 -6.61 -10.58 -15.62
N VAL A 40 -6.27 -9.59 -16.45
CA VAL A 40 -7.02 -9.26 -17.67
C VAL A 40 -6.50 -10.04 -18.87
N ASP A 41 -7.39 -10.83 -19.51
CA ASP A 41 -7.04 -11.64 -20.67
C ASP A 41 -6.62 -10.81 -21.88
N VAL A 42 -7.46 -9.86 -22.32
CA VAL A 42 -7.20 -8.96 -23.45
C VAL A 42 -7.84 -7.59 -23.23
N MET A 43 -7.08 -6.55 -23.49
CA MET A 43 -7.55 -5.16 -23.50
C MET A 43 -7.44 -4.57 -24.91
N GLU A 44 -8.58 -4.22 -25.52
CA GLU A 44 -8.66 -3.69 -26.89
C GLU A 44 -8.65 -2.15 -26.93
N ASN A 45 -8.75 -1.49 -25.76
CA ASN A 45 -8.83 -0.04 -25.62
C ASN A 45 -7.51 0.62 -25.16
N VAL A 46 -6.39 -0.10 -25.24
CA VAL A 46 -5.07 0.45 -24.91
C VAL A 46 -4.46 1.10 -26.15
N TYR A 47 -4.20 2.42 -26.05
CA TYR A 47 -3.61 3.17 -27.15
C TYR A 47 -2.26 2.59 -27.58
N GLY A 48 -2.11 2.32 -28.89
CA GLY A 48 -0.89 1.76 -29.47
C GLY A 48 -0.92 0.25 -29.69
N PHE A 49 -2.00 -0.44 -29.25
CA PHE A 49 -2.21 -1.87 -29.40
C PHE A 49 -3.49 -2.17 -30.21
N PRO A 50 -3.45 -2.04 -31.56
CA PRO A 50 -4.64 -2.17 -32.40
C PRO A 50 -5.27 -3.57 -32.40
N ASP A 51 -4.48 -4.58 -32.08
CA ASP A 51 -4.94 -5.97 -31.98
C ASP A 51 -5.21 -6.42 -30.52
N GLY A 52 -5.22 -5.44 -29.58
CA GLY A 52 -5.30 -5.69 -28.16
C GLY A 52 -3.95 -6.09 -27.53
N VAL A 53 -3.93 -6.16 -26.22
CA VAL A 53 -2.77 -6.62 -25.41
C VAL A 53 -3.28 -7.31 -24.16
N THR A 54 -2.62 -8.38 -23.75
CA THR A 54 -2.95 -9.05 -22.48
C THR A 54 -2.41 -8.24 -21.29
N GLY A 55 -3.04 -8.38 -20.12
CA GLY A 55 -2.59 -7.71 -18.91
C GLY A 55 -1.14 -8.06 -18.52
N PRO A 56 -0.79 -9.35 -18.46
CA PRO A 56 0.59 -9.77 -18.20
C PRO A 56 1.59 -9.18 -19.19
N GLU A 57 1.28 -9.22 -20.51
CA GLU A 57 2.16 -8.67 -21.54
C GLU A 57 2.39 -7.16 -21.40
N LEU A 58 1.32 -6.39 -21.09
CA LEU A 58 1.43 -4.96 -20.89
C LEU A 58 2.32 -4.63 -19.68
N VAL A 59 2.15 -5.32 -18.57
CA VAL A 59 2.97 -5.12 -17.36
C VAL A 59 4.43 -5.50 -17.62
N ASP A 60 4.68 -6.61 -18.31
CA ASP A 60 6.04 -7.05 -18.63
C ASP A 60 6.76 -6.07 -19.58
N LEU A 61 6.06 -5.54 -20.59
CA LEU A 61 6.58 -4.46 -21.45
C LEU A 61 6.88 -3.18 -20.66
N GLY A 62 6.01 -2.82 -19.71
CA GLY A 62 6.22 -1.69 -18.82
C GLY A 62 7.46 -1.87 -17.93
N ARG A 63 7.63 -3.05 -17.32
CA ARG A 63 8.83 -3.42 -16.53
C ARG A 63 10.10 -3.36 -17.37
N GLU A 64 10.07 -3.91 -18.58
CA GLU A 64 11.22 -3.82 -19.52
C GLU A 64 11.54 -2.37 -19.83
N HIS A 65 10.53 -1.54 -20.09
CA HIS A 65 10.71 -0.12 -20.41
C HIS A 65 11.32 0.66 -19.24
N ALA A 66 10.85 0.45 -18.02
CA ALA A 66 11.40 1.10 -16.82
C ALA A 66 12.87 0.66 -16.56
N ARG A 67 13.14 -0.64 -16.62
CA ARG A 67 14.49 -1.21 -16.45
C ARG A 67 15.49 -0.70 -17.48
N LYS A 68 15.06 -0.45 -18.73
CA LYS A 68 15.89 0.12 -19.78
C LYS A 68 16.54 1.46 -19.37
N TYR A 69 15.89 2.23 -18.54
CA TYR A 69 16.40 3.51 -18.02
C TYR A 69 17.02 3.42 -16.62
N GLY A 70 17.11 2.22 -16.06
CA GLY A 70 17.78 1.97 -14.79
C GLY A 70 16.86 1.96 -13.58
N ALA A 71 15.53 1.86 -13.76
CA ALA A 71 14.65 1.59 -12.63
C ALA A 71 14.90 0.18 -12.05
N GLU A 72 14.97 0.09 -10.74
CA GLU A 72 15.07 -1.15 -9.99
C GLU A 72 13.64 -1.61 -9.63
N ILE A 73 13.28 -2.84 -9.98
CA ILE A 73 12.03 -3.47 -9.53
C ILE A 73 12.37 -4.31 -8.31
N VAL A 74 11.81 -3.94 -7.17
CA VAL A 74 11.96 -4.62 -5.88
C VAL A 74 10.74 -5.49 -5.70
N GLU A 75 10.94 -6.81 -5.75
CA GLU A 75 9.86 -7.81 -5.59
C GLU A 75 9.66 -8.11 -4.10
N GLU A 76 9.28 -7.08 -3.35
CA GLU A 76 9.01 -7.10 -1.93
C GLU A 76 7.77 -6.27 -1.65
N GLU A 77 6.95 -6.72 -0.70
CA GLU A 77 5.81 -5.98 -0.20
C GLU A 77 6.26 -4.80 0.65
N VAL A 78 5.69 -3.61 0.41
CA VAL A 78 5.86 -2.44 1.29
C VAL A 78 4.86 -2.54 2.42
N VAL A 79 5.38 -2.58 3.64
CA VAL A 79 4.55 -2.72 4.85
C VAL A 79 4.44 -1.41 5.62
N ARG A 80 5.33 -0.44 5.38
CA ARG A 80 5.34 0.84 6.10
C ARG A 80 6.08 1.93 5.31
N ILE A 81 5.60 3.17 5.43
CA ILE A 81 6.30 4.35 4.94
C ILE A 81 6.25 5.42 6.02
N GLU A 82 7.40 5.95 6.40
CA GLU A 82 7.54 7.00 7.41
C GLU A 82 8.26 8.22 6.85
N ARG A 83 7.95 9.39 7.39
CA ARG A 83 8.73 10.59 7.11
C ARG A 83 9.85 10.74 8.15
N ASP A 84 11.09 10.79 7.68
CA ASP A 84 12.27 11.09 8.48
C ASP A 84 12.92 12.41 8.01
N GLY A 85 12.55 13.51 8.67
CA GLY A 85 13.00 14.86 8.30
C GLY A 85 12.57 15.25 6.89
N ASP A 86 13.55 15.44 6.00
CA ASP A 86 13.32 15.78 4.59
C ASP A 86 13.30 14.54 3.67
N GLN A 87 13.30 13.34 4.23
CA GLN A 87 13.30 12.08 3.51
C GLN A 87 12.15 11.20 3.97
N PHE A 88 12.00 10.05 3.30
CA PHE A 88 11.07 9.00 3.69
C PHE A 88 11.84 7.69 3.85
N VAL A 89 11.43 6.88 4.80
CA VAL A 89 11.86 5.49 4.97
C VAL A 89 10.74 4.59 4.48
N VAL A 90 11.02 3.79 3.47
CA VAL A 90 10.12 2.75 2.96
C VAL A 90 10.59 1.43 3.52
N ALA A 91 9.79 0.82 4.38
CA ALA A 91 10.04 -0.49 4.95
C ALA A 91 9.27 -1.55 4.16
N THR A 92 9.98 -2.60 3.77
CA THR A 92 9.43 -3.78 3.12
C THR A 92 9.49 -4.97 4.09
N THR A 93 8.96 -6.10 3.68
CA THR A 93 9.10 -7.36 4.45
C THR A 93 10.57 -7.76 4.68
N GLY A 94 11.50 -7.34 3.84
CA GLY A 94 12.91 -7.74 3.91
C GLY A 94 13.91 -6.64 4.22
N SER A 95 13.61 -5.37 3.93
CA SER A 95 14.58 -4.27 3.91
C SER A 95 13.99 -2.90 4.20
N GLU A 96 14.85 -1.91 4.43
CA GLU A 96 14.45 -0.50 4.52
C GLU A 96 15.19 0.32 3.45
N TYR A 97 14.51 1.34 2.91
CA TYR A 97 15.01 2.18 1.82
C TYR A 97 14.79 3.65 2.11
N ASP A 98 15.87 4.45 2.14
CA ASP A 98 15.80 5.91 2.23
C ASP A 98 15.51 6.52 0.86
N VAL A 99 14.45 7.35 0.76
CA VAL A 99 14.03 8.01 -0.49
C VAL A 99 13.71 9.48 -0.26
N GLU A 100 13.77 10.28 -1.34
CA GLU A 100 13.49 11.73 -1.29
C GLU A 100 12.06 12.09 -1.73
N GLY A 101 11.33 11.13 -2.31
CA GLY A 101 9.95 11.30 -2.73
C GLY A 101 9.25 9.96 -2.93
N VAL A 102 7.93 9.97 -2.84
CA VAL A 102 7.07 8.78 -2.93
C VAL A 102 5.96 8.99 -3.94
N ILE A 103 5.69 7.96 -4.76
CA ILE A 103 4.51 7.90 -5.62
C ILE A 103 3.71 6.65 -5.26
N LEU A 104 2.52 6.84 -4.71
CA LEU A 104 1.58 5.77 -4.38
C LEU A 104 0.81 5.40 -5.64
N ALA A 105 0.99 4.17 -6.15
CA ALA A 105 0.44 3.66 -7.40
C ALA A 105 -0.02 2.20 -7.27
N SER A 106 -0.43 1.80 -6.08
CA SER A 106 -0.77 0.42 -5.68
C SER A 106 -2.03 -0.15 -6.35
N GLY A 107 -2.81 0.69 -7.01
CA GLY A 107 -4.09 0.28 -7.59
C GLY A 107 -5.26 0.50 -6.62
N ALA A 108 -6.42 -0.07 -6.94
CA ALA A 108 -7.59 -0.03 -6.06
C ALA A 108 -7.51 -1.16 -5.03
N ASP A 109 -7.78 -0.82 -3.80
CA ASP A 109 -7.89 -1.79 -2.71
C ASP A 109 -9.35 -2.24 -2.58
N TYR A 110 -9.61 -3.55 -2.62
CA TYR A 110 -10.98 -4.08 -2.61
C TYR A 110 -11.28 -4.96 -1.39
N GLU A 111 -10.32 -5.18 -0.50
CA GLU A 111 -10.52 -6.10 0.62
C GLU A 111 -10.93 -5.38 1.91
N ARG A 112 -12.24 -5.17 2.07
CA ARG A 112 -12.82 -4.91 3.39
C ARG A 112 -13.14 -6.22 4.10
N PRO A 113 -12.87 -6.31 5.43
CA PRO A 113 -13.21 -7.52 6.16
C PRO A 113 -14.72 -7.76 6.10
N ALA A 114 -15.14 -8.95 5.71
CA ALA A 114 -16.53 -9.40 5.79
C ALA A 114 -16.94 -9.68 7.25
N ILE A 115 -16.71 -8.70 8.14
CA ILE A 115 -17.04 -8.73 9.56
C ILE A 115 -18.11 -7.65 9.80
N ALA A 116 -19.23 -8.01 10.39
CA ALA A 116 -20.29 -7.05 10.67
C ALA A 116 -19.86 -6.03 11.72
N ASP A 117 -20.38 -4.81 11.58
CA ASP A 117 -20.21 -3.68 12.51
C ASP A 117 -18.78 -3.07 12.58
N VAL A 118 -17.84 -3.41 11.68
CA VAL A 118 -16.49 -2.83 11.67
C VAL A 118 -16.53 -1.30 11.63
N GLU A 119 -17.28 -0.73 10.68
CA GLU A 119 -17.42 0.72 10.49
C GLU A 119 -17.98 1.42 11.73
N SER A 120 -18.79 0.72 12.55
CA SER A 120 -19.40 1.28 13.75
C SER A 120 -18.40 1.51 14.88
N TYR A 121 -17.23 0.87 14.82
CA TYR A 121 -16.18 0.96 15.83
C TYR A 121 -14.92 1.67 15.32
N GLU A 122 -14.91 2.21 14.10
CA GLU A 122 -13.81 3.04 13.59
C GLU A 122 -13.59 4.24 14.53
N GLY A 123 -12.35 4.42 14.98
CA GLY A 123 -11.99 5.42 16.00
C GLY A 123 -12.53 5.11 17.43
N GLN A 124 -13.24 3.98 17.59
CA GLN A 124 -13.75 3.50 18.88
C GLN A 124 -13.23 2.09 19.22
N GLY A 125 -12.03 1.78 18.77
CA GLY A 125 -11.33 0.52 18.99
C GLY A 125 -11.00 -0.24 17.71
N VAL A 126 -11.50 0.16 16.53
CA VAL A 126 -11.05 -0.32 15.23
C VAL A 126 -10.12 0.71 14.61
N SER A 127 -8.98 0.24 14.10
CA SER A 127 -7.97 1.03 13.40
C SER A 127 -7.47 0.26 12.17
N TYR A 128 -6.95 1.01 11.20
CA TYR A 128 -6.27 0.51 10.01
C TYR A 128 -4.77 0.86 10.01
N CYS A 129 -4.26 1.53 11.06
CA CYS A 129 -2.89 2.00 11.15
C CYS A 129 -2.39 1.88 12.59
N VAL A 130 -1.45 0.95 12.84
CA VAL A 130 -0.87 0.79 14.19
C VAL A 130 -0.12 2.05 14.61
N GLU A 131 0.75 2.62 13.76
CA GLU A 131 1.52 3.81 14.13
C GLU A 131 0.66 5.01 14.53
N CYS A 132 -0.50 5.17 13.87
CA CYS A 132 -1.42 6.28 14.14
C CYS A 132 -2.07 6.12 15.53
N ASP A 133 -2.44 4.90 15.89
CA ASP A 133 -3.33 4.62 17.01
C ASP A 133 -2.71 3.78 18.14
N ALA A 134 -1.48 3.26 17.97
CA ALA A 134 -0.84 2.36 18.95
C ALA A 134 -0.76 2.95 20.37
N PHE A 135 -0.67 4.29 20.49
CA PHE A 135 -0.68 4.95 21.79
C PHE A 135 -1.96 4.66 22.59
N PHE A 136 -3.12 4.50 21.91
CA PHE A 136 -4.41 4.18 22.56
C PHE A 136 -4.51 2.72 22.96
N TYR A 137 -3.63 1.86 22.43
CA TYR A 137 -3.61 0.41 22.70
C TYR A 137 -2.66 0.00 23.82
N ARG A 138 -1.99 0.94 24.48
CA ARG A 138 -1.08 0.63 25.61
C ARG A 138 -1.79 -0.16 26.71
N ASP A 139 -1.17 -1.29 27.07
CA ASP A 139 -1.67 -2.21 28.10
C ASP A 139 -3.10 -2.74 27.79
N ARG A 140 -3.48 -2.81 26.50
CA ARG A 140 -4.77 -3.28 26.02
C ARG A 140 -4.62 -4.64 25.32
N ARG A 141 -5.75 -5.35 25.23
CA ARG A 141 -5.86 -6.56 24.40
C ARG A 141 -6.14 -6.16 22.98
N VAL A 142 -5.21 -6.38 22.09
CA VAL A 142 -5.34 -5.98 20.70
C VAL A 142 -5.30 -7.20 19.79
N ALA A 143 -6.22 -7.28 18.85
CA ALA A 143 -6.18 -8.26 17.80
C ALA A 143 -5.86 -7.59 16.47
N VAL A 144 -5.08 -8.27 15.64
CA VAL A 144 -4.84 -7.89 14.24
C VAL A 144 -5.62 -8.86 13.37
N VAL A 145 -6.46 -8.34 12.47
CA VAL A 145 -7.20 -9.16 11.49
C VAL A 145 -6.45 -9.14 10.16
N GLY A 146 -6.03 -10.32 9.73
CA GLY A 146 -5.32 -10.54 8.46
C GLY A 146 -4.53 -11.84 8.51
N ASP A 147 -4.12 -12.31 7.36
CA ASP A 147 -3.45 -13.61 7.20
C ASP A 147 -2.09 -13.51 6.47
N GLY A 148 -1.68 -12.32 6.01
CA GLY A 148 -0.44 -12.06 5.28
C GLY A 148 0.66 -11.35 6.07
N ASN A 149 1.73 -11.02 5.35
CA ASN A 149 2.92 -10.32 5.89
C ASN A 149 2.57 -9.00 6.58
N TYR A 150 1.61 -8.25 6.04
CA TYR A 150 1.17 -6.99 6.63
C TYR A 150 0.61 -7.21 8.03
N ALA A 151 -0.32 -8.17 8.21
CA ALA A 151 -0.89 -8.48 9.52
C ALA A 151 0.18 -8.95 10.53
N ALA A 152 1.15 -9.76 10.09
CA ALA A 152 2.25 -10.19 10.93
C ALA A 152 3.14 -9.02 11.38
N THR A 153 3.43 -8.07 10.47
CA THR A 153 4.23 -6.88 10.78
C THR A 153 3.53 -5.97 11.77
N GLU A 154 2.24 -5.68 11.55
CA GLU A 154 1.42 -4.87 12.46
C GLU A 154 1.32 -5.51 13.86
N ALA A 155 1.18 -6.84 13.94
CA ALA A 155 1.14 -7.55 15.22
C ALA A 155 2.49 -7.46 15.97
N LEU A 156 3.60 -7.54 15.27
CA LEU A 156 4.94 -7.38 15.85
C LEU A 156 5.21 -5.95 16.33
N MET A 157 4.73 -4.95 15.59
CA MET A 157 4.86 -3.54 15.99
C MET A 157 4.05 -3.21 17.25
N LEU A 158 2.87 -3.82 17.41
CA LEU A 158 2.04 -3.62 18.60
C LEU A 158 2.74 -4.05 19.90
N LEU A 159 3.72 -4.96 19.85
CA LEU A 159 4.48 -5.41 21.03
C LEU A 159 5.27 -4.29 21.71
N ASP A 160 5.58 -3.19 21.00
CA ASP A 160 6.19 -2.00 21.60
C ASP A 160 5.22 -1.24 22.53
N TYR A 161 3.93 -1.56 22.45
CA TYR A 161 2.86 -0.86 23.18
C TYR A 161 2.09 -1.77 24.14
N THR A 162 1.90 -3.04 23.80
CA THR A 162 1.16 -4.01 24.63
C THR A 162 1.70 -5.42 24.48
N ASP A 163 1.71 -6.19 25.57
CA ASP A 163 2.09 -7.61 25.56
C ASP A 163 0.91 -8.55 25.20
N ASP A 164 -0.31 -8.03 25.04
CA ASP A 164 -1.54 -8.83 24.79
C ASP A 164 -2.00 -8.64 23.34
N VAL A 165 -1.22 -9.19 22.41
CA VAL A 165 -1.45 -9.14 20.97
C VAL A 165 -1.81 -10.52 20.44
N GLN A 166 -2.77 -10.62 19.50
CA GLN A 166 -3.12 -11.84 18.80
C GLN A 166 -3.45 -11.56 17.33
N ILE A 167 -3.25 -12.55 16.46
CA ILE A 167 -3.63 -12.50 15.04
C ILE A 167 -4.91 -13.31 14.83
N LEU A 168 -5.87 -12.76 14.09
CA LEU A 168 -7.14 -13.38 13.70
C LEU A 168 -7.17 -13.49 12.17
N THR A 169 -6.98 -14.67 11.61
CA THR A 169 -6.88 -14.84 10.15
C THR A 169 -8.23 -14.97 9.43
N ASN A 170 -9.32 -14.89 10.17
CA ASN A 170 -10.70 -14.93 9.65
C ASN A 170 -11.01 -16.15 8.77
N GLY A 171 -10.46 -17.31 9.09
CA GLY A 171 -10.75 -18.57 8.43
C GLY A 171 -9.69 -19.06 7.44
N SER A 172 -8.63 -18.28 7.24
CA SER A 172 -7.44 -18.67 6.48
C SER A 172 -6.37 -19.30 7.38
N GLU A 173 -5.36 -19.92 6.79
CA GLU A 173 -4.09 -20.17 7.46
C GLU A 173 -3.24 -18.89 7.39
N LEU A 174 -2.31 -18.71 8.30
CA LEU A 174 -1.36 -17.59 8.25
C LEU A 174 -0.36 -17.86 7.10
N ASP A 175 -0.33 -16.97 6.10
CA ASP A 175 0.52 -17.06 4.91
C ASP A 175 1.53 -15.90 4.92
N VAL A 176 2.67 -16.14 5.53
CA VAL A 176 3.71 -15.14 5.75
C VAL A 176 5.09 -15.69 5.42
N ASP A 177 6.02 -14.82 5.14
CA ASP A 177 7.43 -15.17 4.93
C ASP A 177 8.03 -15.87 6.16
N ASP A 178 8.94 -16.82 5.93
CA ASP A 178 9.54 -17.66 6.96
C ASP A 178 10.10 -16.83 8.14
N HIS A 179 10.73 -15.68 7.87
CA HIS A 179 11.32 -14.85 8.92
C HIS A 179 10.26 -14.15 9.80
N LEU A 180 9.08 -13.82 9.26
CA LEU A 180 7.96 -13.27 10.05
C LEU A 180 7.31 -14.39 10.87
N ALA A 181 7.13 -15.57 10.28
CA ALA A 181 6.63 -16.75 10.98
C ALA A 181 7.50 -17.08 12.19
N ASP A 182 8.83 -17.13 12.01
CA ASP A 182 9.79 -17.36 13.08
C ASP A 182 9.70 -16.29 14.19
N ARG A 183 9.49 -15.03 13.84
CA ARG A 183 9.32 -13.94 14.81
C ARG A 183 8.00 -14.04 15.56
N ILE A 184 6.89 -14.31 14.90
CA ILE A 184 5.56 -14.52 15.53
C ILE A 184 5.64 -15.67 16.56
N GLU A 185 6.30 -16.77 16.20
CA GLU A 185 6.50 -17.91 17.10
C GLU A 185 7.42 -17.53 18.28
N ALA A 186 8.54 -16.85 18.03
CA ALA A 186 9.52 -16.44 19.05
C ALA A 186 8.91 -15.48 20.08
N GLU A 187 8.08 -14.53 19.65
CA GLU A 187 7.36 -13.59 20.52
C GLU A 187 6.12 -14.22 21.17
N GLY A 188 5.72 -15.42 20.72
CA GLY A 188 4.57 -16.15 21.27
C GLY A 188 3.24 -15.53 20.96
N ILE A 189 3.08 -14.80 19.83
CA ILE A 189 1.83 -14.19 19.41
C ILE A 189 0.84 -15.30 19.02
N PRO A 190 -0.34 -15.40 19.68
CA PRO A 190 -1.34 -16.38 19.31
C PRO A 190 -1.94 -16.09 17.93
N VAL A 191 -2.03 -17.12 17.08
CA VAL A 191 -2.73 -17.06 15.80
C VAL A 191 -4.02 -17.88 15.89
N ARG A 192 -5.13 -17.28 15.52
CA ARG A 192 -6.46 -17.90 15.53
C ARG A 192 -7.05 -17.88 14.12
N THR A 193 -7.48 -19.04 13.66
CA THR A 193 -8.07 -19.26 12.34
C THR A 193 -9.61 -19.30 12.35
N ASP A 194 -10.22 -18.86 13.45
CA ASP A 194 -11.69 -18.81 13.57
C ASP A 194 -12.29 -17.83 12.55
N ARG A 195 -13.39 -18.21 11.88
CA ARG A 195 -14.15 -17.29 11.04
C ARG A 195 -14.87 -16.27 11.89
N LEU A 196 -14.61 -15.00 11.64
CA LEU A 196 -15.21 -13.89 12.34
C LEU A 196 -16.63 -13.59 11.84
N ASP A 197 -17.49 -13.11 12.72
CA ASP A 197 -18.88 -12.81 12.42
C ASP A 197 -19.17 -11.31 12.60
N ARG A 198 -18.97 -10.78 13.80
CA ARG A 198 -19.27 -9.38 14.13
C ARG A 198 -18.43 -8.86 15.28
N LEU A 199 -18.36 -7.55 15.37
CA LEU A 199 -17.82 -6.83 16.52
C LEU A 199 -18.89 -6.59 17.59
N ALA A 200 -18.49 -6.35 18.82
CA ALA A 200 -19.38 -6.03 19.92
C ALA A 200 -18.74 -5.12 20.97
N GLY A 201 -19.53 -4.21 21.51
CA GLY A 201 -19.18 -3.27 22.56
C GLY A 201 -20.35 -2.33 22.82
N GLU A 202 -20.29 -1.52 23.88
CA GLU A 202 -21.34 -0.52 24.20
C GLU A 202 -20.92 0.86 23.64
N GLU A 203 -19.85 1.46 24.14
CA GLU A 203 -19.31 2.76 23.69
C GLU A 203 -18.02 2.59 22.87
N SER A 204 -17.34 1.47 23.04
CA SER A 204 -16.12 1.09 22.33
C SER A 204 -16.07 -0.42 22.16
N LEU A 205 -15.18 -0.88 21.27
CA LEU A 205 -14.95 -2.29 21.03
C LEU A 205 -14.59 -3.03 22.33
N SER A 206 -15.19 -4.19 22.55
CA SER A 206 -14.89 -5.04 23.71
C SER A 206 -14.78 -6.53 23.35
N ALA A 207 -15.20 -6.93 22.16
CA ALA A 207 -15.08 -8.30 21.68
C ALA A 207 -15.25 -8.43 20.17
N VAL A 208 -14.66 -9.49 19.63
CA VAL A 208 -14.97 -10.07 18.31
C VAL A 208 -15.74 -11.37 18.56
N HIS A 209 -16.82 -11.59 17.85
CA HIS A 209 -17.56 -12.86 17.84
C HIS A 209 -17.21 -13.68 16.62
N THR A 210 -17.01 -14.98 16.82
CA THR A 210 -16.79 -15.93 15.72
C THR A 210 -18.13 -16.48 15.23
N ARG A 211 -18.13 -17.06 14.01
CA ARG A 211 -19.32 -17.72 13.46
C ARG A 211 -19.75 -18.96 14.25
N ASP A 212 -18.80 -19.57 14.97
CA ASP A 212 -19.07 -20.73 15.83
C ASP A 212 -19.62 -20.34 17.19
N GLY A 213 -19.74 -19.03 17.48
CA GLY A 213 -20.37 -18.47 18.66
C GLY A 213 -19.40 -18.15 19.81
N ASP A 214 -18.11 -18.32 19.60
CA ASP A 214 -17.10 -17.91 20.57
C ASP A 214 -16.99 -16.38 20.68
N ARG A 215 -16.57 -15.91 21.84
CA ARG A 215 -16.31 -14.51 22.11
C ARG A 215 -14.84 -14.31 22.42
N ILE A 216 -14.14 -13.57 21.56
CA ILE A 216 -12.77 -13.14 21.74
C ILE A 216 -12.79 -11.75 22.36
N ALA A 217 -12.29 -11.63 23.58
CA ALA A 217 -12.24 -10.35 24.26
C ALA A 217 -11.06 -9.52 23.73
N VAL A 218 -11.36 -8.32 23.20
CA VAL A 218 -10.38 -7.37 22.68
C VAL A 218 -10.80 -5.96 23.08
N ASP A 219 -9.84 -5.06 23.25
CA ASP A 219 -10.06 -3.65 23.50
C ASP A 219 -9.66 -2.82 22.26
N GLY A 220 -8.98 -3.45 21.29
CA GLY A 220 -8.61 -2.91 20.00
C GLY A 220 -8.59 -3.98 18.91
N LEU A 221 -8.85 -3.55 17.68
CA LEU A 221 -8.79 -4.37 16.47
C LEU A 221 -8.11 -3.57 15.38
N VAL A 222 -6.97 -4.07 14.92
CA VAL A 222 -6.28 -3.53 13.74
C VAL A 222 -6.69 -4.35 12.53
N VAL A 223 -7.18 -3.71 11.50
CA VAL A 223 -7.55 -4.36 10.23
C VAL A 223 -6.35 -4.28 9.30
N ALA A 224 -5.73 -5.42 9.02
CA ALA A 224 -4.54 -5.55 8.17
C ALA A 224 -4.73 -6.71 7.19
N LEU A 225 -5.71 -6.54 6.28
CA LEU A 225 -6.09 -7.53 5.28
C LEU A 225 -5.28 -7.33 3.99
N GLY A 226 -4.88 -8.42 3.37
CA GLY A 226 -4.10 -8.39 2.13
C GLY A 226 -2.70 -7.80 2.32
N THR A 227 -2.26 -7.02 1.36
CA THR A 227 -1.06 -6.16 1.45
C THR A 227 -1.44 -4.81 2.06
N ALA A 228 -0.47 -4.06 2.57
CA ALA A 228 -0.72 -2.67 2.97
C ALA A 228 -1.31 -1.91 1.79
N GLY A 229 -2.58 -1.57 1.88
CA GLY A 229 -3.29 -0.88 0.81
C GLY A 229 -2.68 0.49 0.53
N GLY A 230 -2.90 1.01 -0.67
CA GLY A 230 -2.41 2.35 -0.99
C GLY A 230 -2.98 3.42 -0.07
N THR A 231 -4.21 3.24 0.42
CA THR A 231 -4.85 4.12 1.40
C THR A 231 -4.22 4.01 2.78
N ASP A 232 -3.85 2.80 3.24
CA ASP A 232 -3.17 2.61 4.52
C ASP A 232 -1.79 3.28 4.50
N LEU A 233 -1.01 3.07 3.43
CA LEU A 233 0.28 3.74 3.24
C LEU A 233 0.17 5.26 3.15
N ALA A 234 -0.93 5.77 2.57
CA ALA A 234 -1.22 7.20 2.52
C ALA A 234 -1.51 7.75 3.92
N GLU A 235 -2.31 7.04 4.73
CA GLU A 235 -2.63 7.43 6.09
C GLU A 235 -1.39 7.46 7.00
N MET A 236 -0.47 6.49 6.88
CA MET A 236 0.82 6.51 7.60
C MET A 236 1.63 7.78 7.33
N LEU A 237 1.50 8.34 6.12
CA LEU A 237 2.14 9.60 5.74
C LEU A 237 1.32 10.85 6.10
N GLY A 238 0.12 10.68 6.66
CA GLY A 238 -0.82 11.77 6.94
C GLY A 238 -1.47 12.35 5.68
N VAL A 239 -1.51 11.58 4.59
CA VAL A 239 -2.22 11.95 3.36
C VAL A 239 -3.71 11.72 3.54
N PRO A 240 -4.59 12.70 3.26
CA PRO A 240 -6.03 12.51 3.35
C PRO A 240 -6.55 11.47 2.37
N VAL A 241 -7.47 10.62 2.84
CA VAL A 241 -8.23 9.68 2.02
C VAL A 241 -9.72 10.04 2.05
N ASP A 242 -10.46 9.68 0.99
CA ASP A 242 -11.92 9.82 0.88
C ASP A 242 -12.51 8.48 0.44
N GLY A 243 -13.09 7.76 1.37
CA GLY A 243 -13.48 6.36 1.16
C GLY A 243 -12.25 5.51 0.84
N ASP A 244 -12.27 4.83 -0.29
CA ASP A 244 -11.19 3.95 -0.73
C ASP A 244 -10.22 4.64 -1.70
N SER A 245 -10.09 5.97 -1.62
CA SER A 245 -9.29 6.74 -2.58
C SER A 245 -8.40 7.78 -1.90
N ILE A 246 -7.16 7.88 -2.35
CA ILE A 246 -6.23 8.93 -1.93
C ILE A 246 -6.65 10.26 -2.54
N VAL A 247 -6.79 11.30 -1.71
CA VAL A 247 -7.12 12.65 -2.19
C VAL A 247 -5.92 13.29 -2.86
N THR A 248 -6.08 13.65 -4.15
CA THR A 248 -5.05 14.34 -4.94
C THR A 248 -5.61 15.58 -5.62
N ASP A 249 -4.73 16.51 -5.93
CA ASP A 249 -5.01 17.61 -6.84
C ASP A 249 -4.92 17.14 -8.32
N CYS A 250 -5.28 18.03 -9.26
CA CYS A 250 -5.26 17.71 -10.69
C CYS A 250 -3.87 17.42 -11.27
N ASP A 251 -2.81 17.71 -10.56
CA ASP A 251 -1.42 17.43 -10.87
C ASP A 251 -0.89 16.15 -10.18
N GLN A 252 -1.77 15.40 -9.50
CA GLN A 252 -1.49 14.17 -8.75
C GLN A 252 -0.71 14.41 -7.44
N SER A 253 -0.53 15.65 -7.00
CA SER A 253 0.04 15.94 -5.69
C SER A 253 -0.95 15.62 -4.57
N THR A 254 -0.43 15.20 -3.43
CA THR A 254 -1.20 15.03 -2.19
C THR A 254 -1.03 16.26 -1.29
N ALA A 255 -1.68 16.27 -0.13
CA ALA A 255 -1.48 17.30 0.88
C ALA A 255 -0.08 17.24 1.55
N VAL A 256 0.70 16.19 1.30
CA VAL A 256 2.04 15.96 1.86
C VAL A 256 3.09 16.23 0.79
N GLU A 257 4.02 17.13 1.09
CA GLU A 257 5.13 17.52 0.21
C GLU A 257 5.93 16.30 -0.24
N ARG A 258 6.22 16.19 -1.55
CA ARG A 258 6.94 15.07 -2.20
C ARG A 258 6.26 13.72 -2.12
N VAL A 259 4.96 13.70 -1.80
CA VAL A 259 4.12 12.52 -1.88
C VAL A 259 3.06 12.74 -2.94
N TYR A 260 3.03 11.88 -3.94
CA TYR A 260 2.10 11.88 -5.05
C TYR A 260 1.32 10.57 -5.07
N ALA A 261 0.14 10.57 -5.67
CA ALA A 261 -0.60 9.33 -5.89
C ALA A 261 -1.20 9.31 -7.30
N ALA A 262 -1.29 8.13 -7.92
CA ALA A 262 -1.72 8.03 -9.30
C ALA A 262 -2.31 6.64 -9.63
N GLY A 263 -3.26 6.61 -10.54
CA GLY A 263 -3.98 5.41 -10.95
C GLY A 263 -5.18 5.14 -10.05
N ASP A 264 -5.64 3.90 -10.05
CA ASP A 264 -6.91 3.52 -9.45
C ASP A 264 -7.01 3.81 -7.95
N VAL A 265 -5.88 3.91 -7.25
CA VAL A 265 -5.80 4.31 -5.84
C VAL A 265 -6.30 5.74 -5.59
N THR A 266 -6.38 6.59 -6.62
CA THR A 266 -6.92 7.96 -6.51
C THR A 266 -8.40 8.06 -6.87
N GLY A 267 -9.06 6.94 -7.17
CA GLY A 267 -10.42 6.90 -7.66
C GLY A 267 -10.54 7.32 -9.13
N GLY A 268 -11.70 7.81 -9.53
CA GLY A 268 -11.93 8.26 -10.90
C GLY A 268 -12.14 7.13 -11.92
N HIS A 269 -11.62 7.31 -13.13
CA HIS A 269 -11.78 6.32 -14.20
C HIS A 269 -10.68 5.27 -14.15
N GLN A 270 -11.03 4.07 -13.70
CA GLN A 270 -10.14 2.90 -13.60
C GLN A 270 -9.85 2.32 -15.00
N GLN A 271 -9.06 3.04 -15.78
CA GLN A 271 -8.68 2.69 -17.16
C GLN A 271 -7.15 2.75 -17.31
N ILE A 272 -6.57 1.79 -18.02
CA ILE A 272 -5.12 1.74 -18.29
C ILE A 272 -4.57 3.07 -18.80
N SER A 273 -5.24 3.66 -19.80
CA SER A 273 -4.78 4.92 -20.41
C SER A 273 -4.82 6.10 -19.43
N THR A 274 -5.81 6.14 -18.52
CA THR A 274 -5.91 7.14 -17.46
C THR A 274 -4.79 6.93 -16.45
N SER A 275 -4.63 5.72 -15.93
CA SER A 275 -3.60 5.36 -14.96
C SER A 275 -2.18 5.65 -15.48
N VAL A 276 -1.87 5.32 -16.75
CA VAL A 276 -0.60 5.67 -17.41
C VAL A 276 -0.39 7.18 -17.45
N GLY A 277 -1.44 7.97 -17.78
CA GLY A 277 -1.38 9.43 -17.84
C GLY A 277 -1.15 10.05 -16.46
N GLU A 278 -1.81 9.54 -15.43
CA GLU A 278 -1.67 9.99 -14.05
C GLU A 278 -0.28 9.65 -13.49
N GLY A 279 0.22 8.43 -13.70
CA GLY A 279 1.57 8.04 -13.28
C GLY A 279 2.65 8.93 -13.89
N SER A 280 2.56 9.23 -15.20
CA SER A 280 3.49 10.15 -15.86
C SER A 280 3.40 11.57 -15.29
N ARG A 281 2.19 12.05 -14.97
CA ARG A 281 1.94 13.37 -14.39
C ARG A 281 2.52 13.47 -12.98
N ALA A 282 2.25 12.48 -12.12
CA ALA A 282 2.82 12.41 -10.78
C ALA A 282 4.35 12.47 -10.80
N ALA A 283 4.97 11.68 -11.67
CA ALA A 283 6.43 11.66 -11.81
C ALA A 283 7.00 13.01 -12.28
N ILE A 284 6.38 13.65 -13.27
CA ILE A 284 6.84 14.95 -13.79
C ILE A 284 6.77 16.00 -12.70
N ASN A 285 5.64 16.11 -11.99
CA ASN A 285 5.44 17.11 -10.94
C ASN A 285 6.36 16.87 -9.72
N LEU A 286 6.55 15.62 -9.30
CA LEU A 286 7.54 15.28 -8.26
C LEU A 286 8.96 15.68 -8.70
N LEU A 287 9.34 15.44 -9.96
CA LEU A 287 10.65 15.84 -10.48
C LEU A 287 10.83 17.36 -10.51
N GLU A 288 9.79 18.12 -10.85
CA GLU A 288 9.79 19.59 -10.81
C GLU A 288 9.95 20.09 -9.38
N GLU A 289 9.21 19.53 -8.43
CA GLU A 289 9.32 19.86 -7.01
C GLU A 289 10.74 19.58 -6.47
N LEU A 290 11.31 18.40 -6.72
CA LEU A 290 12.64 18.02 -6.29
C LEU A 290 13.77 18.85 -6.93
N ARG A 291 13.55 19.40 -8.12
CA ARG A 291 14.54 20.22 -8.85
C ARG A 291 14.37 21.71 -8.60
N GLY A 292 13.17 22.15 -8.22
CA GLY A 292 12.79 23.57 -8.17
C GLY A 292 12.77 24.24 -9.54
N ALA A 293 12.53 23.47 -10.62
CA ALA A 293 12.52 23.93 -12.00
C ALA A 293 11.68 23.02 -12.89
N ASP A 294 11.11 23.59 -13.96
CA ASP A 294 10.29 22.87 -14.93
C ASP A 294 11.00 21.63 -15.50
N TYR A 295 10.26 20.54 -15.66
CA TYR A 295 10.73 19.33 -16.30
C TYR A 295 10.65 19.45 -17.82
N VAL A 296 11.79 19.22 -18.50
CA VAL A 296 11.86 19.20 -19.95
C VAL A 296 12.54 17.92 -20.43
N ASP A 297 11.76 17.01 -21.03
CA ASP A 297 12.24 15.73 -21.55
C ASP A 297 12.46 15.71 -23.07
N TYR A 298 11.85 16.64 -23.81
CA TYR A 298 11.98 16.66 -25.27
C TYR A 298 13.16 17.50 -25.75
N LYS A 299 14.08 16.86 -26.49
CA LYS A 299 14.92 17.61 -27.45
C LYS A 299 14.05 17.94 -28.64
N LYS A 300 13.81 19.23 -28.90
CA LYS A 300 13.21 19.65 -30.18
C LYS A 300 14.09 19.08 -31.29
N ILE A 301 13.45 18.39 -32.25
CA ILE A 301 14.10 18.08 -33.51
C ILE A 301 14.35 19.43 -34.17
N GLU A 302 15.61 19.86 -34.23
CA GLU A 302 15.99 21.03 -35.01
C GLU A 302 15.62 20.73 -36.46
N ALA A 303 14.75 21.56 -37.06
CA ALA A 303 14.27 21.40 -38.42
C ALA A 303 15.35 21.72 -39.45
#